data_8568a343f5d40364656d1974358214d6
#
_entry.id   8568a343f5d40364656d1974358214d6
#
_cell.length_a   1.000
_cell.length_b   1.000
_cell.length_c   1.000
_cell.angle_alpha   90.00
_cell.angle_beta   90.00
_cell.angle_gamma   90.00
#
_symmetry.space_group_name_H-M   'P 1'
#
loop_
_entity.id
_entity.type
_entity.pdbx_description
1 polymer ?
#
loop_
_entity_poly.entity_id
_entity_poly.type
_entity_poly.pdbx_seq_one_letter_code
_entity_poly.pdbx_strand_id
1 'polypeptide(L)'
;MRSLVKRCPPRAAVVSFDEWGPLECRPISGRCWARRGEPARMRATYSRTQGTETFLGFYDVHADVLSGKFSRRKRIKEVSEAFRRLRACYPHRRLFVIIDGLHQVHDHPRFLALCKKLRITLVFTPTEGSWMNPIEPHFGVLGRATYAGSDDPTHLVRRQRVYRYLRLRHRTLGNASHRLTRIRAVKPVNLERH
;
A
#
# COMPACT_ATOMS: atom_id res chain seq x y z
N MET A 1 8.55 -17.82 -1.84
CA MET A 1 7.95 -16.64 -2.46
C MET A 1 7.37 -16.91 -3.85
N ARG A 2 8.16 -17.26 -4.89
CA ARG A 2 7.67 -17.44 -6.27
C ARG A 2 6.45 -18.38 -6.40
N SER A 3 6.41 -19.50 -5.69
CA SER A 3 5.27 -20.44 -5.70
C SER A 3 3.99 -19.81 -5.13
N LEU A 4 4.10 -19.02 -4.04
CA LEU A 4 2.97 -18.32 -3.42
C LEU A 4 2.39 -17.23 -4.33
N VAL A 5 3.24 -16.51 -5.07
CA VAL A 5 2.80 -15.48 -6.03
C VAL A 5 2.10 -16.12 -7.24
N LYS A 6 2.57 -17.28 -7.71
CA LYS A 6 1.96 -18.00 -8.83
C LYS A 6 0.63 -18.68 -8.46
N ARG A 7 0.53 -19.24 -7.25
CA ARG A 7 -0.64 -20.00 -6.83
C ARG A 7 -0.95 -19.77 -5.35
N CYS A 8 -2.18 -19.35 -5.05
CA CYS A 8 -2.64 -19.21 -3.68
C CYS A 8 -2.90 -20.59 -3.06
N PRO A 9 -2.31 -20.92 -1.90
CA PRO A 9 -2.66 -22.14 -1.19
C PRO A 9 -4.13 -22.14 -0.76
N PRO A 10 -4.75 -23.33 -0.62
CA PRO A 10 -6.13 -23.43 -0.17
C PRO A 10 -6.35 -22.73 1.18
N ARG A 11 -7.47 -22.04 1.33
CA ARG A 11 -7.84 -21.28 2.54
C ARG A 11 -6.77 -20.33 3.03
N ALA A 12 -5.96 -19.77 2.11
CA ALA A 12 -4.93 -18.77 2.41
C ALA A 12 -5.22 -17.41 1.79
N ALA A 13 -4.47 -16.41 2.23
CA ALA A 13 -4.27 -15.16 1.54
C ALA A 13 -2.76 -14.90 1.46
N VAL A 14 -2.33 -14.35 0.33
CA VAL A 14 -0.93 -13.95 0.09
C VAL A 14 -0.92 -12.46 -0.11
N VAL A 15 -0.37 -11.75 0.86
CA VAL A 15 -0.33 -10.29 0.89
C VAL A 15 1.12 -9.85 0.80
N SER A 16 1.38 -8.86 -0.02
CA SER A 16 2.67 -8.17 -0.07
C SER A 16 2.57 -6.90 0.75
N PHE A 17 3.56 -6.61 1.58
CA PHE A 17 3.65 -5.40 2.41
C PHE A 17 4.88 -4.62 2.02
N ASP A 18 4.73 -3.29 1.98
CA ASP A 18 5.84 -2.36 1.89
C ASP A 18 5.43 -0.93 2.28
N GLU A 19 6.40 -0.03 2.32
CA GLU A 19 6.30 1.33 2.79
C GLU A 19 6.55 2.33 1.66
N TRP A 20 5.50 2.99 1.18
CA TRP A 20 5.64 4.04 0.18
C TRP A 20 5.83 5.40 0.82
N GLY A 21 7.02 5.98 0.66
CA GLY A 21 7.39 7.27 1.23
C GLY A 21 8.91 7.48 1.32
N PRO A 22 9.35 8.61 1.86
CA PRO A 22 8.58 9.68 2.53
C PRO A 22 7.76 10.55 1.57
N LEU A 23 6.53 10.89 1.97
CA LEU A 23 5.61 11.69 1.19
C LEU A 23 5.47 13.09 1.78
N GLU A 24 5.83 14.11 1.01
CA GLU A 24 5.81 15.52 1.42
C GLU A 24 4.65 16.29 0.78
N CYS A 25 4.09 17.29 1.47
CA CYS A 25 3.18 18.27 0.87
C CYS A 25 3.97 19.37 0.17
N ARG A 26 4.28 19.13 -1.10
CA ARG A 26 4.98 20.07 -1.97
C ARG A 26 4.48 19.91 -3.41
N PRO A 27 4.70 20.90 -4.27
CA PRO A 27 4.47 20.74 -5.71
C PRO A 27 5.28 19.56 -6.26
N ILE A 28 4.61 18.67 -6.95
CA ILE A 28 5.24 17.52 -7.60
C ILE A 28 5.04 17.65 -9.10
N SER A 29 6.12 17.69 -9.84
CA SER A 29 6.06 17.73 -11.31
C SER A 29 5.30 16.53 -11.86
N GLY A 30 4.65 16.73 -13.00
CA GLY A 30 3.86 15.67 -13.62
C GLY A 30 3.14 16.19 -14.87
N ARG A 31 2.22 15.37 -15.37
CA ARG A 31 1.34 15.73 -16.48
C ARG A 31 -0.05 16.02 -15.95
N CYS A 32 -0.67 17.09 -16.41
CA CYS A 32 -2.05 17.43 -16.12
C CYS A 32 -2.75 17.99 -17.37
N TRP A 33 -4.07 17.93 -17.37
CA TRP A 33 -4.87 18.59 -18.38
C TRP A 33 -4.86 20.11 -18.11
N ALA A 34 -4.63 20.91 -19.16
CA ALA A 34 -4.70 22.34 -19.15
C ALA A 34 -5.37 22.82 -20.43
N ARG A 35 -5.89 24.05 -20.44
CA ARG A 35 -6.40 24.68 -21.68
C ARG A 35 -5.24 24.85 -22.65
N ARG A 36 -5.56 24.77 -23.95
CA ARG A 36 -4.57 25.02 -25.00
C ARG A 36 -4.04 26.44 -24.87
N GLY A 37 -2.72 26.61 -24.79
CA GLY A 37 -2.06 27.91 -24.60
C GLY A 37 -1.96 28.39 -23.15
N GLU A 38 -2.60 27.68 -22.18
CA GLU A 38 -2.60 28.04 -20.76
C GLU A 38 -2.00 26.86 -19.94
N PRO A 39 -0.67 26.66 -19.94
CA PRO A 39 -0.07 25.57 -19.19
C PRO A 39 -0.31 25.75 -17.70
N ALA A 40 -0.75 24.69 -17.02
CA ALA A 40 -0.88 24.69 -15.58
C ALA A 40 0.51 24.86 -14.93
N ARG A 41 0.73 26.01 -14.31
CA ARG A 41 1.97 26.33 -13.60
C ARG A 41 1.84 25.94 -12.13
N MET A 42 2.86 25.31 -11.60
CA MET A 42 2.97 25.05 -10.17
C MET A 42 3.78 26.16 -9.49
N ARG A 43 3.49 26.43 -8.22
CA ARG A 43 4.29 27.35 -7.43
C ARG A 43 5.72 26.85 -7.33
N ALA A 44 6.70 27.72 -7.49
CA ALA A 44 8.12 27.40 -7.37
C ALA A 44 8.56 27.32 -5.89
N THR A 45 7.93 28.11 -5.02
CA THR A 45 8.24 28.18 -3.59
C THR A 45 7.28 27.33 -2.77
N TYR A 46 7.82 26.56 -1.85
CA TYR A 46 7.05 25.76 -0.89
C TYR A 46 7.82 25.64 0.44
N SER A 47 7.08 25.44 1.52
CA SER A 47 7.64 25.17 2.84
C SER A 47 7.44 23.69 3.20
N ARG A 48 8.40 23.11 3.92
CA ARG A 48 8.34 21.71 4.41
C ARG A 48 7.79 21.61 5.84
N THR A 49 6.98 22.58 6.26
CA THR A 49 6.49 22.69 7.65
C THR A 49 5.57 21.56 8.08
N GLN A 50 4.95 20.83 7.13
CA GLN A 50 4.01 19.77 7.45
C GLN A 50 4.67 18.42 7.72
N GLY A 51 6.01 18.33 7.54
CA GLY A 51 6.74 17.07 7.67
C GLY A 51 6.38 16.05 6.59
N THR A 52 6.63 14.78 6.88
CA THR A 52 6.44 13.67 5.96
C THR A 52 5.46 12.65 6.50
N GLU A 53 4.83 11.91 5.58
CA GLU A 53 4.06 10.72 5.90
C GLU A 53 4.56 9.54 5.06
N THR A 54 4.25 8.35 5.53
CA THR A 54 4.51 7.08 4.81
C THR A 54 3.20 6.34 4.66
N PHE A 55 2.93 5.80 3.51
CA PHE A 55 1.80 4.90 3.28
C PHE A 55 2.26 3.46 3.54
N LEU A 56 1.75 2.85 4.61
CA LEU A 56 1.96 1.44 4.92
C LEU A 56 0.99 0.64 4.05
N GLY A 57 1.51 0.09 2.96
CA GLY A 57 0.72 -0.54 1.92
C GLY A 57 0.63 -2.06 2.07
N PHE A 58 -0.52 -2.60 1.73
CA PHE A 58 -0.79 -4.04 1.64
C PHE A 58 -1.43 -4.35 0.29
N TYR A 59 -0.88 -5.32 -0.41
CA TYR A 59 -1.40 -5.79 -1.68
C TYR A 59 -1.74 -7.28 -1.61
N ASP A 60 -3.02 -7.62 -1.67
CA ASP A 60 -3.44 -9.03 -1.82
C ASP A 60 -3.18 -9.45 -3.26
N VAL A 61 -2.19 -10.33 -3.44
CA VAL A 61 -1.65 -10.72 -4.75
C VAL A 61 -2.69 -11.42 -5.62
N HIS A 62 -3.56 -12.21 -5.02
CA HIS A 62 -4.54 -13.01 -5.76
C HIS A 62 -5.92 -12.38 -5.86
N ALA A 63 -6.26 -11.48 -4.94
CA ALA A 63 -7.48 -10.70 -5.02
C ALA A 63 -7.29 -9.39 -5.81
N ASP A 64 -6.04 -9.02 -6.15
CA ASP A 64 -5.67 -7.74 -6.76
C ASP A 64 -6.20 -6.53 -5.98
N VAL A 65 -6.10 -6.57 -4.65
CA VAL A 65 -6.58 -5.51 -3.77
C VAL A 65 -5.39 -4.78 -3.14
N LEU A 66 -5.23 -3.51 -3.49
CA LEU A 66 -4.27 -2.62 -2.85
C LEU A 66 -4.97 -1.83 -1.74
N SER A 67 -4.45 -1.90 -0.53
CA SER A 67 -4.96 -1.20 0.65
C SER A 67 -3.81 -0.67 1.49
N GLY A 68 -4.10 0.14 2.51
CA GLY A 68 -3.07 0.62 3.42
C GLY A 68 -3.54 1.81 4.25
N LYS A 69 -2.64 2.33 5.06
CA LYS A 69 -2.86 3.50 5.90
C LYS A 69 -1.67 4.44 5.88
N PHE A 70 -1.94 5.73 6.03
CA PHE A 70 -0.87 6.71 6.25
C PHE A 70 -0.40 6.70 7.69
N SER A 71 0.88 6.93 7.88
CA SER A 71 1.52 7.08 9.18
C SER A 71 2.61 8.14 9.12
N ARG A 72 2.72 8.97 10.16
CA ARG A 72 3.83 9.92 10.30
C ARG A 72 5.13 9.23 10.71
N ARG A 73 5.03 8.02 11.24
CA ARG A 73 6.17 7.23 11.73
C ARG A 73 6.04 5.80 11.24
N LYS A 74 7.17 5.17 10.96
CA LYS A 74 7.26 3.78 10.54
C LYS A 74 8.02 2.93 11.55
N ARG A 75 7.68 3.10 12.84
CA ARG A 75 8.31 2.34 13.92
C ARG A 75 7.60 1.00 14.12
N ILE A 76 8.17 0.15 14.93
CA ILE A 76 7.61 -1.15 15.29
C ILE A 76 6.14 -1.05 15.74
N LYS A 77 5.78 0.01 16.49
CA LYS A 77 4.41 0.23 16.98
C LYS A 77 3.42 0.40 15.82
N GLU A 78 3.71 1.32 14.90
CA GLU A 78 2.83 1.66 13.77
C GLU A 78 2.69 0.50 12.79
N VAL A 79 3.81 -0.18 12.48
CA VAL A 79 3.80 -1.38 11.62
C VAL A 79 3.05 -2.53 12.30
N SER A 80 3.29 -2.76 13.59
CA SER A 80 2.58 -3.79 14.38
C SER A 80 1.08 -3.57 14.41
N GLU A 81 0.63 -2.31 14.53
CA GLU A 81 -0.80 -1.96 14.48
C GLU A 81 -1.38 -2.24 13.08
N ALA A 82 -0.66 -1.89 12.02
CA ALA A 82 -1.07 -2.19 10.65
C ALA A 82 -1.23 -3.72 10.43
N PHE A 83 -0.32 -4.53 10.97
CA PHE A 83 -0.41 -5.98 10.87
C PHE A 83 -1.55 -6.60 11.70
N ARG A 84 -1.89 -6.02 12.87
CA ARG A 84 -3.10 -6.44 13.62
C ARG A 84 -4.36 -6.17 12.80
N ARG A 85 -4.45 -5.01 12.14
CA ARG A 85 -5.58 -4.68 11.25
C ARG A 85 -5.62 -5.62 10.04
N LEU A 86 -4.48 -5.88 9.42
CA LEU A 86 -4.40 -6.87 8.35
C LEU A 86 -4.94 -8.23 8.80
N ARG A 87 -4.54 -8.72 9.99
CA ARG A 87 -5.02 -10.00 10.53
C ARG A 87 -6.55 -10.00 10.72
N ALA A 88 -7.12 -8.90 11.19
CA ALA A 88 -8.57 -8.75 11.36
C ALA A 88 -9.33 -8.87 10.03
N CYS A 89 -8.71 -8.51 8.91
CA CYS A 89 -9.30 -8.65 7.58
C CYS A 89 -9.38 -10.10 7.09
N TYR A 90 -8.54 -10.97 7.60
CA TYR A 90 -8.44 -12.37 7.19
C TYR A 90 -8.57 -13.35 8.38
N PRO A 91 -9.62 -13.26 9.22
CA PRO A 91 -9.68 -13.93 10.52
C PRO A 91 -9.51 -15.45 10.43
N HIS A 92 -10.04 -16.07 9.36
CA HIS A 92 -10.09 -17.52 9.19
C HIS A 92 -9.13 -18.07 8.11
N ARG A 93 -8.29 -17.21 7.50
CA ARG A 93 -7.35 -17.63 6.46
C ARG A 93 -5.94 -17.81 7.01
N ARG A 94 -5.20 -18.74 6.45
CA ARG A 94 -3.73 -18.76 6.58
C ARG A 94 -3.21 -17.51 5.89
N LEU A 95 -2.39 -16.72 6.59
CA LEU A 95 -1.92 -15.45 6.08
C LEU A 95 -0.41 -15.49 5.85
N PHE A 96 -0.02 -15.38 4.59
CA PHE A 96 1.36 -15.22 4.17
C PHE A 96 1.60 -13.76 3.84
N VAL A 97 2.63 -13.15 4.41
CA VAL A 97 2.99 -11.77 4.11
C VAL A 97 4.40 -11.73 3.53
N ILE A 98 4.49 -11.31 2.27
CA ILE A 98 5.75 -11.03 1.59
C ILE A 98 6.23 -9.66 2.05
N ILE A 99 7.46 -9.56 2.51
CA ILE A 99 8.03 -8.38 3.13
C ILE A 99 9.53 -8.28 2.82
N ASP A 100 10.05 -7.05 2.74
CA ASP A 100 11.48 -6.86 2.58
C ASP A 100 12.23 -7.18 3.89
N GLY A 101 13.32 -7.95 3.77
CA GLY A 101 14.14 -8.39 4.90
C GLY A 101 15.17 -7.37 5.39
N LEU A 102 15.39 -6.28 4.66
CA LEU A 102 16.44 -5.31 4.99
C LEU A 102 16.05 -4.23 6.00
N HIS A 103 14.81 -4.23 6.47
CA HIS A 103 14.34 -3.16 7.34
C HIS A 103 14.46 -3.52 8.82
N GLN A 104 15.12 -2.66 9.63
CA GLN A 104 15.33 -2.82 11.08
C GLN A 104 14.03 -3.13 11.88
N VAL A 105 12.87 -2.74 11.36
CA VAL A 105 11.57 -3.04 11.98
C VAL A 105 11.15 -4.48 11.72
N HIS A 106 11.40 -4.99 10.50
CA HIS A 106 10.89 -6.27 10.05
C HIS A 106 11.61 -7.46 10.71
N ASP A 107 12.88 -7.29 11.07
CA ASP A 107 13.69 -8.30 11.76
C ASP A 107 13.67 -8.17 13.28
N HIS A 108 12.96 -7.15 13.79
CA HIS A 108 12.96 -6.91 15.23
C HIS A 108 12.21 -8.02 15.99
N PRO A 109 12.79 -8.59 17.07
CA PRO A 109 12.21 -9.72 17.81
C PRO A 109 10.76 -9.50 18.28
N ARG A 110 10.42 -8.28 18.71
CA ARG A 110 9.06 -7.93 19.12
C ARG A 110 8.06 -7.99 17.96
N PHE A 111 8.47 -7.61 16.76
CA PHE A 111 7.62 -7.68 15.57
C PHE A 111 7.44 -9.15 15.12
N LEU A 112 8.52 -9.93 15.10
CA LEU A 112 8.48 -11.36 14.77
C LEU A 112 7.59 -12.14 15.74
N ALA A 113 7.72 -11.88 17.05
CA ALA A 113 6.87 -12.47 18.09
C ALA A 113 5.38 -12.12 17.89
N LEU A 114 5.09 -10.85 17.51
CA LEU A 114 3.73 -10.45 17.17
C LEU A 114 3.19 -11.21 15.95
N CYS A 115 3.96 -11.32 14.87
CA CYS A 115 3.55 -12.05 13.67
C CYS A 115 3.24 -13.52 14.00
N LYS A 116 4.06 -14.17 14.83
CA LYS A 116 3.79 -15.51 15.35
C LYS A 116 2.47 -15.59 16.13
N LYS A 117 2.24 -14.65 17.07
CA LYS A 117 0.97 -14.55 17.82
C LYS A 117 -0.24 -14.35 16.91
N LEU A 118 -0.10 -13.55 15.86
CA LEU A 118 -1.15 -13.28 14.87
C LEU A 118 -1.31 -14.43 13.84
N ARG A 119 -0.52 -15.50 13.92
CA ARG A 119 -0.50 -16.60 12.95
C ARG A 119 -0.27 -16.08 11.51
N ILE A 120 0.68 -15.15 11.37
CA ILE A 120 1.16 -14.61 10.10
C ILE A 120 2.49 -15.28 9.76
N THR A 121 2.57 -15.89 8.60
CA THR A 121 3.82 -16.43 8.05
C THR A 121 4.50 -15.36 7.23
N LEU A 122 5.64 -14.84 7.71
CA LEU A 122 6.45 -13.89 6.96
C LEU A 122 7.25 -14.62 5.87
N VAL A 123 7.32 -14.03 4.70
CA VAL A 123 8.07 -14.51 3.54
C VAL A 123 8.96 -13.37 3.08
N PHE A 124 10.22 -13.44 3.43
CA PHE A 124 11.17 -12.38 3.09
C PHE A 124 11.55 -12.42 1.61
N THR A 125 11.71 -11.24 1.00
CA THR A 125 12.33 -11.11 -0.31
C THR A 125 13.81 -11.49 -0.21
N PRO A 126 14.43 -11.96 -1.31
CA PRO A 126 15.89 -12.17 -1.33
C PRO A 126 16.65 -10.87 -1.00
N THR A 127 17.84 -11.01 -0.45
CA THR A 127 18.76 -9.89 -0.26
C THR A 127 18.95 -9.15 -1.59
N GLU A 128 18.91 -7.82 -1.56
CA GLU A 128 18.97 -6.96 -2.77
C GLU A 128 17.85 -7.20 -3.79
N GLY A 129 16.77 -7.90 -3.39
CA GLY A 129 15.65 -8.26 -4.25
C GLY A 129 14.33 -7.52 -3.92
N SER A 130 14.38 -6.30 -3.39
CA SER A 130 13.18 -5.50 -3.06
C SER A 130 12.25 -5.31 -4.26
N TRP A 131 12.82 -5.14 -5.46
CA TRP A 131 12.07 -5.07 -6.73
C TRP A 131 11.23 -6.32 -7.03
N MET A 132 11.51 -7.44 -6.38
CA MET A 132 10.69 -8.66 -6.47
C MET A 132 9.43 -8.60 -5.58
N ASN A 133 9.29 -7.56 -4.74
CA ASN A 133 8.11 -7.39 -3.90
C ASN A 133 6.89 -7.04 -4.78
N PRO A 134 5.83 -7.86 -4.82
CA PRO A 134 4.70 -7.66 -5.73
C PRO A 134 3.96 -6.33 -5.57
N ILE A 135 4.10 -5.63 -4.46
CA ILE A 135 3.46 -4.32 -4.23
C ILE A 135 4.16 -3.16 -4.96
N GLU A 136 5.46 -3.26 -5.23
CA GLU A 136 6.27 -2.15 -5.77
C GLU A 136 5.72 -1.56 -7.08
N PRO A 137 5.34 -2.35 -8.09
CA PRO A 137 4.73 -1.79 -9.31
C PRO A 137 3.45 -0.99 -9.02
N HIS A 138 2.70 -1.38 -7.99
CA HIS A 138 1.46 -0.69 -7.61
C HIS A 138 1.72 0.66 -6.96
N PHE A 139 2.81 0.83 -6.22
CA PHE A 139 3.24 2.15 -5.72
C PHE A 139 3.63 3.08 -6.86
N GLY A 140 4.31 2.58 -7.89
CA GLY A 140 4.60 3.35 -9.09
C GLY A 140 3.33 3.87 -9.80
N VAL A 141 2.32 3.01 -9.95
CA VAL A 141 1.02 3.39 -10.52
C VAL A 141 0.28 4.37 -9.59
N LEU A 142 0.24 4.09 -8.30
CA LEU A 142 -0.39 4.95 -7.29
C LEU A 142 0.23 6.35 -7.30
N GLY A 143 1.55 6.44 -7.33
CA GLY A 143 2.28 7.71 -7.40
C GLY A 143 1.94 8.52 -8.65
N ARG A 144 1.94 7.88 -9.82
CA ARG A 144 1.54 8.56 -11.07
C ARG A 144 0.09 9.02 -11.05
N ALA A 145 -0.80 8.25 -10.48
CA ALA A 145 -2.24 8.54 -10.48
C ALA A 145 -2.64 9.60 -9.43
N THR A 146 -1.89 9.73 -8.34
CA THR A 146 -2.32 10.53 -7.19
C THR A 146 -1.33 11.61 -6.76
N TYR A 147 -0.06 11.48 -7.14
CA TYR A 147 1.02 12.35 -6.67
C TYR A 147 1.61 13.21 -7.78
N ALA A 148 1.82 12.65 -8.96
CA ALA A 148 2.33 13.38 -10.10
C ALA A 148 1.36 14.51 -10.51
N GLY A 149 1.90 15.70 -10.77
CA GLY A 149 1.11 16.88 -11.12
C GLY A 149 0.26 17.44 -9.96
N SER A 150 0.58 17.11 -8.70
CA SER A 150 -0.18 17.59 -7.54
C SER A 150 0.54 18.68 -6.76
N ASP A 151 -0.25 19.59 -6.19
CA ASP A 151 0.17 20.58 -5.19
C ASP A 151 -0.84 20.55 -4.03
N ASP A 152 -0.85 19.45 -3.30
CA ASP A 152 -1.79 19.25 -2.20
C ASP A 152 -1.43 20.18 -1.02
N PRO A 153 -2.37 21.02 -0.54
CA PRO A 153 -2.10 21.97 0.53
C PRO A 153 -1.84 21.29 1.88
N THR A 154 -2.39 20.09 2.10
CA THR A 154 -2.25 19.34 3.36
C THR A 154 -2.16 17.85 3.12
N HIS A 155 -1.62 17.12 4.10
CA HIS A 155 -1.64 15.66 4.12
C HIS A 155 -3.07 15.08 4.10
N LEU A 156 -4.05 15.79 4.65
CA LEU A 156 -5.45 15.35 4.62
C LEU A 156 -5.97 15.27 3.18
N VAL A 157 -5.79 16.32 2.40
CA VAL A 157 -6.20 16.37 0.98
C VAL A 157 -5.52 15.24 0.19
N ARG A 158 -4.22 15.04 0.42
CA ARG A 158 -3.47 13.94 -0.20
C ARG A 158 -4.01 12.56 0.15
N ARG A 159 -4.27 12.30 1.42
CA ARG A 159 -4.88 11.04 1.87
C ARG A 159 -6.21 10.79 1.18
N GLN A 160 -7.08 11.80 1.13
CA GLN A 160 -8.38 11.72 0.45
C GLN A 160 -8.22 11.36 -1.03
N ARG A 161 -7.24 11.94 -1.72
CA ARG A 161 -6.93 11.65 -3.14
C ARG A 161 -6.50 10.19 -3.31
N VAL A 162 -5.57 9.72 -2.49
CA VAL A 162 -5.11 8.32 -2.52
C VAL A 162 -6.26 7.36 -2.24
N TYR A 163 -7.03 7.58 -1.19
CA TYR A 163 -8.15 6.68 -0.85
C TYR A 163 -9.27 6.73 -1.91
N ARG A 164 -9.52 7.89 -2.53
CA ARG A 164 -10.43 7.98 -3.68
C ARG A 164 -9.94 7.11 -4.84
N TYR A 165 -8.67 7.19 -5.18
CA TYR A 165 -8.06 6.34 -6.21
C TYR A 165 -8.19 4.85 -5.87
N LEU A 166 -7.87 4.43 -4.64
CA LEU A 166 -7.99 3.05 -4.22
C LEU A 166 -9.43 2.54 -4.34
N ARG A 167 -10.43 3.35 -3.95
CA ARG A 167 -11.85 2.99 -4.13
C ARG A 167 -12.23 2.83 -5.60
N LEU A 168 -11.78 3.73 -6.47
CA LEU A 168 -12.02 3.64 -7.92
C LEU A 168 -11.35 2.39 -8.50
N ARG A 169 -10.08 2.15 -8.17
CA ARG A 169 -9.34 0.97 -8.60
C ARG A 169 -10.08 -0.32 -8.23
N HIS A 170 -10.55 -0.44 -7.01
CA HIS A 170 -11.29 -1.64 -6.58
C HIS A 170 -12.62 -1.81 -7.32
N ARG A 171 -13.35 -0.74 -7.61
CA ARG A 171 -14.60 -0.80 -8.39
C ARG A 171 -14.33 -1.28 -9.82
N THR A 172 -13.34 -0.70 -10.48
CA THR A 172 -13.01 -1.01 -11.88
C THR A 172 -12.49 -2.44 -12.02
N LEU A 173 -11.57 -2.86 -11.16
CA LEU A 173 -11.01 -4.22 -11.19
C LEU A 173 -12.02 -5.26 -10.70
N GLY A 174 -12.85 -4.96 -9.69
CA GLY A 174 -13.94 -5.82 -9.26
C GLY A 174 -14.90 -6.15 -10.41
N ASN A 175 -15.16 -5.20 -11.29
CA ASN A 175 -15.98 -5.42 -12.50
C ASN A 175 -15.23 -6.21 -13.60
N ALA A 176 -13.91 -6.10 -13.68
CA ALA A 176 -13.09 -6.83 -14.66
C ALA A 176 -12.78 -8.27 -14.21
N SER A 177 -12.57 -8.49 -12.91
CA SER A 177 -12.28 -9.83 -12.37
C SER A 177 -13.49 -10.76 -12.37
N HIS A 178 -14.70 -10.25 -12.54
CA HIS A 178 -15.89 -11.09 -12.84
C HIS A 178 -15.76 -11.91 -14.12
N ARG A 179 -14.84 -11.56 -14.99
CA ARG A 179 -14.55 -12.35 -16.22
C ARG A 179 -13.46 -13.41 -16.03
N LEU A 180 -12.59 -13.31 -15.02
CA LEU A 180 -11.41 -14.17 -14.88
C LEU A 180 -11.41 -15.06 -13.64
N THR A 181 -12.12 -14.74 -12.57
CA THR A 181 -12.22 -15.61 -11.40
C THR A 181 -13.50 -15.35 -10.61
N ARG A 182 -14.30 -16.38 -10.35
CA ARG A 182 -15.31 -16.41 -9.30
C ARG A 182 -14.69 -16.41 -7.90
N ILE A 183 -13.79 -15.51 -7.63
CA ILE A 183 -13.32 -15.25 -6.28
C ILE A 183 -14.28 -14.19 -5.73
N ARG A 184 -15.10 -14.59 -4.77
CA ARG A 184 -15.93 -13.68 -3.98
C ARG A 184 -15.05 -12.52 -3.52
N ALA A 185 -15.36 -11.33 -4.02
CA ALA A 185 -14.65 -10.11 -3.65
C ALA A 185 -14.61 -10.02 -2.12
N VAL A 186 -13.41 -10.07 -1.58
CA VAL A 186 -13.19 -9.65 -0.20
C VAL A 186 -13.56 -8.17 -0.19
N LYS A 187 -14.57 -7.78 0.57
CA LYS A 187 -14.95 -6.37 0.71
C LYS A 187 -13.69 -5.57 0.98
N PRO A 188 -13.43 -4.46 0.26
CA PRO A 188 -12.29 -3.62 0.53
C PRO A 188 -12.33 -3.24 2.01
N VAL A 189 -11.29 -3.61 2.72
CA VAL A 189 -11.20 -3.30 4.14
C VAL A 189 -10.95 -1.82 4.27
N ASN A 190 -11.91 -1.13 4.83
CA ASN A 190 -11.77 0.27 5.17
C ASN A 190 -10.88 0.36 6.42
N LEU A 191 -9.56 0.46 6.21
CA LEU A 191 -8.59 0.64 7.30
C LEU A 191 -8.71 2.03 7.96
N GLU A 192 -9.65 2.86 7.48
CA GLU A 192 -9.92 4.20 8.04
C GLU A 192 -10.82 4.19 9.28
N ARG A 193 -11.60 3.13 9.51
CA ARG A 193 -12.50 3.08 10.67
C ARG A 193 -11.78 2.45 11.85
N HIS A 194 -11.29 3.28 12.71
CA HIS A 194 -11.08 3.30 14.17
C HIS A 194 -9.92 4.18 14.54
#